data_db3ee1ef0f51cdd5b0439ad0bc2c59d8
#
_entry.id   db3ee1ef0f51cdd5b0439ad0bc2c59d8
#
_cell.length_a   1.000
_cell.length_b   1.000
_cell.length_c   1.000
_cell.angle_alpha   90.00
_cell.angle_beta   90.00
_cell.angle_gamma   90.00
#
_symmetry.space_group_name_H-M   'P 1'
#
loop_
_entity.id
_entity.type
_entity.pdbx_description
1 polymer ?
#
loop_
_entity_poly.entity_id
_entity_poly.type
_entity_poly.pdbx_seq_one_letter_code
_entity_poly.pdbx_strand_id
1 'polypeptide(L)'
;MQKEYLSAAAEVLSDQGVDEDLGLSTGEASSRLAKTGPNKLEEAEKTPLWKRFFEQMADPMVIMLIVAAVISALTGMVKGEPDFADVVIIMFVVIVNSVLGVVQEAKSEEALEALQEMSAAQSKVLRDGKLVHLPSAELVPGDVIMLEAGDSVPADCRVLESATMKIEEAALTGESVPVEKHANVIELAAGTDDVPLGDRKNMCYM
;
A
#
# COMPACT_ATOMS: atom_id res chain seq x y z
N MET A 1 0.77 14.42 15.87
CA MET A 1 2.00 13.83 15.30
C MET A 1 3.15 14.74 15.66
N GLN A 2 4.14 14.26 16.38
CA GLN A 2 5.35 15.02 16.66
C GLN A 2 6.05 15.33 15.34
N LYS A 3 6.54 16.56 15.16
CA LYS A 3 7.22 16.96 13.91
C LYS A 3 8.70 16.58 14.01
N GLU A 4 9.00 15.30 13.95
CA GLU A 4 10.33 14.70 14.15
C GLU A 4 11.40 15.26 13.20
N TYR A 5 10.98 15.76 12.02
CA TYR A 5 11.87 16.44 11.08
C TYR A 5 12.37 17.81 11.59
N LEU A 6 11.74 18.42 12.59
CA LEU A 6 12.18 19.66 13.23
C LEU A 6 13.06 19.40 14.46
N SER A 7 13.11 18.16 14.96
CA SER A 7 13.88 17.79 16.13
C SER A 7 15.27 17.25 15.78
N ALA A 8 16.22 17.43 16.67
CA ALA A 8 17.53 16.81 16.53
C ALA A 8 17.42 15.28 16.63
N ALA A 9 18.28 14.54 15.93
CA ALA A 9 18.27 13.07 15.94
C ALA A 9 18.35 12.50 17.36
N ALA A 10 19.20 13.07 18.22
CA ALA A 10 19.33 12.66 19.63
C ALA A 10 18.06 12.91 20.45
N GLU A 11 17.29 13.95 20.16
CA GLU A 11 16.00 14.24 20.80
C GLU A 11 14.95 13.20 20.40
N VAL A 12 14.89 12.86 19.10
CA VAL A 12 13.98 11.83 18.60
C VAL A 12 14.29 10.46 19.22
N LEU A 13 15.57 10.09 19.33
CA LEU A 13 16.00 8.85 20.02
C LEU A 13 15.56 8.85 21.48
N SER A 14 15.77 9.96 22.19
CA SER A 14 15.36 10.11 23.59
C SER A 14 13.85 10.00 23.76
N ASP A 15 13.06 10.65 22.89
CA ASP A 15 11.60 10.60 22.93
C ASP A 15 11.08 9.18 22.66
N GLN A 16 11.74 8.44 21.77
CA GLN A 16 11.44 7.02 21.51
C GLN A 16 11.99 6.09 22.61
N GLY A 17 12.83 6.58 23.51
CA GLY A 17 13.47 5.78 24.55
C GLY A 17 14.43 4.73 24.00
N VAL A 18 15.20 5.08 22.98
CA VAL A 18 16.07 4.18 22.23
C VAL A 18 17.51 4.67 22.28
N ASP A 19 18.42 3.73 22.45
CA ASP A 19 19.85 3.96 22.36
C ASP A 19 20.32 3.74 20.91
N GLU A 20 21.15 4.65 20.40
CA GLU A 20 21.61 4.62 19.01
C GLU A 20 22.47 3.39 18.70
N ASP A 21 23.32 2.97 19.67
CA ASP A 21 24.27 1.86 19.51
C ASP A 21 23.68 0.49 19.83
N LEU A 22 22.67 0.44 20.69
CA LEU A 22 22.05 -0.80 21.14
C LEU A 22 20.72 -1.09 20.41
N GLY A 23 20.02 -0.06 19.96
CA GLY A 23 18.67 -0.18 19.44
C GLY A 23 17.64 -0.56 20.50
N LEU A 24 16.47 -1.02 20.08
CA LEU A 24 15.46 -1.57 20.97
C LEU A 24 15.84 -2.96 21.48
N SER A 25 15.42 -3.29 22.71
CA SER A 25 15.46 -4.69 23.15
C SER A 25 14.38 -5.50 22.43
N THR A 26 14.64 -6.77 22.18
CA THR A 26 13.66 -7.70 21.57
C THR A 26 12.35 -7.76 22.35
N GLY A 27 12.41 -7.68 23.70
CA GLY A 27 11.22 -7.67 24.55
C GLY A 27 10.37 -6.41 24.39
N GLU A 28 11.00 -5.24 24.32
CA GLU A 28 10.31 -3.97 24.09
C GLU A 28 9.72 -3.91 22.68
N ALA A 29 10.46 -4.36 21.67
CA ALA A 29 9.97 -4.44 20.29
C ALA A 29 8.72 -5.31 20.19
N SER A 30 8.71 -6.47 20.83
CA SER A 30 7.52 -7.34 20.87
C SER A 30 6.33 -6.69 21.56
N SER A 31 6.59 -5.94 22.65
CA SER A 31 5.54 -5.20 23.37
C SER A 31 4.95 -4.08 22.51
N ARG A 32 5.79 -3.35 21.75
CA ARG A 32 5.36 -2.29 20.84
C ARG A 32 4.57 -2.89 19.68
N LEU A 33 5.04 -3.98 19.07
CA LEU A 33 4.35 -4.67 17.99
C LEU A 33 2.93 -5.10 18.39
N ALA A 34 2.76 -5.60 19.61
CA ALA A 34 1.46 -5.97 20.14
C ALA A 34 0.50 -4.77 20.31
N LYS A 35 1.03 -3.56 20.51
CA LYS A 35 0.26 -2.32 20.69
C LYS A 35 -0.04 -1.61 19.39
N THR A 36 0.95 -1.50 18.49
CA THR A 36 0.84 -0.75 17.23
C THR A 36 0.30 -1.59 16.08
N GLY A 37 0.41 -2.91 16.18
CA GLY A 37 0.14 -3.81 15.07
C GLY A 37 1.32 -3.87 14.08
N PRO A 38 1.20 -4.69 13.02
CA PRO A 38 2.23 -4.84 12.00
C PRO A 38 2.39 -3.57 11.16
N ASN A 39 3.63 -3.29 10.74
CA ASN A 39 3.97 -2.22 9.82
C ASN A 39 3.57 -2.62 8.40
N LYS A 40 2.31 -2.37 8.06
CA LYS A 40 1.71 -2.60 6.75
C LYS A 40 0.88 -1.39 6.37
N LEU A 41 0.92 -1.02 5.10
CA LEU A 41 -0.04 -0.07 4.54
C LEU A 41 -1.44 -0.69 4.66
N GLU A 42 -2.44 0.16 4.91
CA GLU A 42 -3.83 -0.29 4.94
C GLU A 42 -4.19 -0.89 3.57
N GLU A 43 -4.44 -2.20 3.56
CA GLU A 43 -4.95 -2.87 2.37
C GLU A 43 -6.38 -2.40 2.10
N ALA A 44 -6.69 -2.09 0.84
CA ALA A 44 -8.05 -1.75 0.46
C ALA A 44 -8.99 -2.92 0.84
N GLU A 45 -10.14 -2.59 1.44
CA GLU A 45 -11.15 -3.59 1.80
C GLU A 45 -11.52 -4.44 0.58
N LYS A 46 -11.44 -5.76 0.72
CA LYS A 46 -11.80 -6.69 -0.36
C LYS A 46 -13.27 -6.50 -0.71
N THR A 47 -13.53 -6.18 -1.97
CA THR A 47 -14.92 -6.03 -2.45
C THR A 47 -15.64 -7.37 -2.37
N PRO A 48 -16.85 -7.43 -1.77
CA PRO A 48 -17.60 -8.67 -1.67
C PRO A 48 -18.01 -9.20 -3.05
N LEU A 49 -18.06 -10.53 -3.21
CA LEU A 49 -18.29 -11.20 -4.50
C LEU A 49 -19.60 -10.76 -5.19
N TRP A 50 -20.66 -10.48 -4.43
CA TRP A 50 -21.91 -10.02 -4.98
C TRP A 50 -21.79 -8.62 -5.63
N LYS A 51 -20.97 -7.73 -5.06
CA LYS A 51 -20.70 -6.40 -5.62
C LYS A 51 -19.92 -6.52 -6.92
N ARG A 52 -18.89 -7.35 -6.97
CA ARG A 52 -18.14 -7.66 -8.21
C ARG A 52 -19.02 -8.23 -9.28
N PHE A 53 -19.95 -9.14 -8.92
CA PHE A 53 -20.91 -9.68 -9.88
C PHE A 53 -21.78 -8.59 -10.53
N PHE A 54 -22.29 -7.64 -9.75
CA PHE A 54 -23.06 -6.54 -10.29
C PHE A 54 -22.20 -5.53 -11.09
N GLU A 55 -20.95 -5.34 -10.70
CA GLU A 55 -19.98 -4.53 -11.46
C GLU A 55 -19.71 -5.17 -12.85
N GLN A 56 -19.56 -6.50 -12.90
CA GLN A 56 -19.47 -7.22 -14.20
C GLN A 56 -20.73 -7.06 -15.07
N MET A 57 -21.91 -7.01 -14.46
CA MET A 57 -23.14 -6.75 -15.20
C MET A 57 -23.26 -5.30 -15.69
N ALA A 58 -22.54 -4.37 -15.11
CA ALA A 58 -22.48 -2.97 -15.53
C ALA A 58 -21.48 -2.74 -16.68
N ASP A 59 -20.81 -3.79 -17.17
CA ASP A 59 -19.94 -3.71 -18.35
C ASP A 59 -20.74 -3.27 -19.58
N PRO A 60 -20.23 -2.33 -20.39
CA PRO A 60 -20.93 -1.82 -21.57
C PRO A 60 -21.34 -2.89 -22.57
N MET A 61 -20.52 -3.96 -22.74
CA MET A 61 -20.87 -5.06 -23.65
C MET A 61 -22.04 -5.90 -23.09
N VAL A 62 -22.04 -6.14 -21.78
CA VAL A 62 -23.12 -6.86 -21.10
C VAL A 62 -24.43 -6.05 -21.16
N ILE A 63 -24.36 -4.74 -20.91
CA ILE A 63 -25.52 -3.84 -21.05
C ILE A 63 -26.08 -3.90 -22.45
N MET A 64 -25.23 -3.87 -23.50
CA MET A 64 -25.66 -3.99 -24.88
C MET A 64 -26.40 -5.30 -25.15
N LEU A 65 -25.93 -6.42 -24.62
CA LEU A 65 -26.59 -7.73 -24.72
C LEU A 65 -27.94 -7.73 -24.02
N ILE A 66 -28.03 -7.14 -22.82
CA ILE A 66 -29.30 -7.02 -22.08
C ILE A 66 -30.30 -6.18 -22.86
N VAL A 67 -29.86 -5.04 -23.44
CA VAL A 67 -30.71 -4.19 -24.28
C VAL A 67 -31.20 -4.97 -25.53
N ALA A 68 -30.32 -5.74 -26.17
CA ALA A 68 -30.69 -6.58 -27.31
C ALA A 68 -31.73 -7.63 -26.91
N ALA A 69 -31.58 -8.27 -25.76
CA ALA A 69 -32.56 -9.24 -25.24
C ALA A 69 -33.92 -8.60 -24.97
N VAL A 70 -33.96 -7.39 -24.42
CA VAL A 70 -35.21 -6.63 -24.21
C VAL A 70 -35.87 -6.28 -25.52
N ILE A 71 -35.12 -5.81 -26.52
CA ILE A 71 -35.66 -5.49 -27.85
C ILE A 71 -36.21 -6.76 -28.53
N SER A 72 -35.50 -7.89 -28.44
CA SER A 72 -35.96 -9.18 -28.96
C SER A 72 -37.29 -9.59 -28.34
N ALA A 73 -37.40 -9.55 -27.01
CA ALA A 73 -38.62 -9.85 -26.28
C ALA A 73 -39.81 -8.96 -26.68
N LEU A 74 -39.58 -7.65 -26.76
CA LEU A 74 -40.62 -6.69 -27.18
C LEU A 74 -41.09 -6.95 -28.62
N THR A 75 -40.17 -7.23 -29.53
CA THR A 75 -40.47 -7.50 -30.93
C THR A 75 -41.30 -8.77 -31.10
N GLY A 76 -40.95 -9.84 -30.34
CA GLY A 76 -41.71 -11.10 -30.30
C GLY A 76 -43.15 -10.90 -29.78
N MET A 77 -43.33 -10.09 -28.75
CA MET A 77 -44.66 -9.76 -28.21
C MET A 77 -45.52 -9.00 -29.20
N VAL A 78 -44.93 -8.00 -29.92
CA VAL A 78 -45.66 -7.20 -30.91
C VAL A 78 -46.10 -8.05 -32.13
N LYS A 79 -45.28 -9.02 -32.54
CA LYS A 79 -45.59 -9.93 -33.65
C LYS A 79 -46.60 -11.02 -33.29
N GLY A 80 -46.95 -11.17 -32.01
CA GLY A 80 -47.87 -12.22 -31.54
C GLY A 80 -47.28 -13.63 -31.50
N GLU A 81 -45.97 -13.74 -31.70
CA GLU A 81 -45.19 -14.98 -31.57
C GLU A 81 -44.09 -14.75 -30.52
N PRO A 82 -44.43 -14.84 -29.22
CA PRO A 82 -43.45 -14.62 -28.16
C PRO A 82 -42.47 -15.80 -28.11
N ASP A 83 -41.33 -15.66 -28.77
CA ASP A 83 -40.22 -16.58 -28.65
C ASP A 83 -39.21 -16.02 -27.62
N PHE A 84 -39.20 -16.61 -26.44
CA PHE A 84 -38.28 -16.24 -25.37
C PHE A 84 -36.96 -17.02 -25.41
N ALA A 85 -36.75 -17.90 -26.39
CA ALA A 85 -35.55 -18.73 -26.47
C ALA A 85 -34.30 -17.86 -26.58
N ASP A 86 -34.32 -16.83 -27.43
CA ASP A 86 -33.20 -15.90 -27.57
C ASP A 86 -32.89 -15.14 -26.25
N VAL A 87 -33.93 -14.70 -25.55
CA VAL A 87 -33.79 -13.99 -24.28
C VAL A 87 -33.14 -14.89 -23.22
N VAL A 88 -33.59 -16.16 -23.14
CA VAL A 88 -33.04 -17.14 -22.20
C VAL A 88 -31.59 -17.44 -22.51
N ILE A 89 -31.24 -17.62 -23.78
CA ILE A 89 -29.87 -17.88 -24.23
C ILE A 89 -28.98 -16.69 -23.88
N ILE A 90 -29.40 -15.45 -24.21
CA ILE A 90 -28.62 -14.26 -23.91
C ILE A 90 -28.41 -14.11 -22.38
N MET A 91 -29.47 -14.25 -21.60
CA MET A 91 -29.37 -14.17 -20.14
C MET A 91 -28.46 -15.25 -19.54
N PHE A 92 -28.51 -16.46 -20.07
CA PHE A 92 -27.61 -17.53 -19.67
C PHE A 92 -26.14 -17.16 -19.95
N VAL A 93 -25.86 -16.68 -21.16
CA VAL A 93 -24.50 -16.24 -21.54
C VAL A 93 -24.02 -15.08 -20.64
N VAL A 94 -24.88 -14.10 -20.36
CA VAL A 94 -24.55 -12.97 -19.47
C VAL A 94 -24.21 -13.47 -18.09
N ILE A 95 -25.00 -14.36 -17.50
CA ILE A 95 -24.75 -14.90 -16.16
C ILE A 95 -23.45 -15.70 -16.13
N VAL A 96 -23.23 -16.60 -17.11
CA VAL A 96 -22.00 -17.39 -17.19
C VAL A 96 -20.77 -16.49 -17.32
N ASN A 97 -20.84 -15.47 -18.20
CA ASN A 97 -19.74 -14.53 -18.39
C ASN A 97 -19.45 -13.73 -17.12
N SER A 98 -20.48 -13.24 -16.43
CA SER A 98 -20.30 -12.51 -15.17
C SER A 98 -19.69 -13.38 -14.05
N VAL A 99 -20.11 -14.64 -13.95
CA VAL A 99 -19.52 -15.59 -12.99
C VAL A 99 -18.06 -15.87 -13.32
N LEU A 100 -17.75 -16.11 -14.60
CA LEU A 100 -16.37 -16.31 -15.05
C LEU A 100 -15.48 -15.07 -14.76
N GLY A 101 -15.99 -13.87 -15.01
CA GLY A 101 -15.30 -12.62 -14.72
C GLY A 101 -14.93 -12.50 -13.24
N VAL A 102 -15.90 -12.74 -12.35
CA VAL A 102 -15.65 -12.72 -10.88
C VAL A 102 -14.62 -13.75 -10.47
N VAL A 103 -14.68 -14.99 -11.02
CA VAL A 103 -13.70 -16.04 -10.70
C VAL A 103 -12.29 -15.68 -11.20
N GLN A 104 -12.18 -15.12 -12.40
CA GLN A 104 -10.88 -14.69 -12.95
C GLN A 104 -10.28 -13.54 -12.16
N GLU A 105 -11.09 -12.54 -11.77
CA GLU A 105 -10.67 -11.42 -10.94
C GLU A 105 -10.16 -11.89 -9.56
N ALA A 106 -10.92 -12.77 -8.89
CA ALA A 106 -10.51 -13.34 -7.60
C ALA A 106 -9.18 -14.10 -7.68
N LYS A 107 -8.98 -14.90 -8.75
CA LYS A 107 -7.71 -15.61 -8.96
C LYS A 107 -6.54 -14.68 -9.26
N SER A 108 -6.80 -13.57 -9.98
CA SER A 108 -5.78 -12.58 -10.27
C SER A 108 -5.33 -11.84 -9.01
N GLU A 109 -6.27 -11.49 -8.13
CA GLU A 109 -5.94 -10.91 -6.82
C GLU A 109 -5.11 -11.87 -5.96
N GLU A 110 -5.54 -13.13 -5.84
CA GLU A 110 -4.80 -14.14 -5.07
C GLU A 110 -3.37 -14.31 -5.59
N ALA A 111 -3.18 -14.31 -6.92
CA ALA A 111 -1.85 -14.37 -7.51
C ALA A 111 -1.00 -13.12 -7.20
N LEU A 112 -1.60 -11.94 -7.21
CA LEU A 112 -0.92 -10.70 -6.84
C LEU A 112 -0.54 -10.67 -5.35
N GLU A 113 -1.44 -11.09 -4.46
CA GLU A 113 -1.15 -11.23 -3.03
C GLU A 113 0.02 -12.19 -2.79
N ALA A 114 0.02 -13.36 -3.44
CA ALA A 114 1.11 -14.32 -3.32
C ALA A 114 2.46 -13.75 -3.80
N LEU A 115 2.47 -12.95 -4.87
CA LEU A 115 3.67 -12.27 -5.34
C LEU A 115 4.15 -11.21 -4.35
N GLN A 116 3.25 -10.46 -3.74
CA GLN A 116 3.58 -9.48 -2.71
C GLN A 116 4.16 -10.14 -1.46
N GLU A 117 3.59 -11.27 -1.01
CA GLU A 117 4.13 -12.04 0.11
C GLU A 117 5.54 -12.59 -0.19
N MET A 118 5.78 -13.09 -1.41
CA MET A 118 7.10 -13.56 -1.83
C MET A 118 8.13 -12.44 -1.92
N SER A 119 7.69 -11.21 -2.18
CA SER A 119 8.51 -10.00 -2.24
C SER A 119 8.57 -9.26 -0.89
N ALA A 120 8.09 -9.88 0.21
CA ALA A 120 8.11 -9.26 1.53
C ALA A 120 9.50 -8.72 1.85
N ALA A 121 9.61 -7.40 1.94
CA ALA A 121 10.88 -6.74 2.18
C ALA A 121 11.46 -7.17 3.53
N GLN A 122 12.74 -7.50 3.54
CA GLN A 122 13.52 -7.74 4.76
C GLN A 122 14.20 -6.45 5.16
N SER A 123 14.16 -6.11 6.44
CA SER A 123 14.84 -4.94 6.98
C SER A 123 15.99 -5.35 7.88
N LYS A 124 17.09 -4.61 7.81
CA LYS A 124 18.23 -4.73 8.72
C LYS A 124 17.99 -3.80 9.90
N VAL A 125 17.83 -4.36 11.07
CA VAL A 125 17.44 -3.63 12.28
C VAL A 125 18.42 -3.89 13.42
N LEU A 126 18.77 -2.85 14.12
CA LEU A 126 19.62 -2.95 15.31
C LEU A 126 18.74 -3.23 16.54
N ARG A 127 18.87 -4.42 17.12
CA ARG A 127 18.19 -4.82 18.37
C ARG A 127 19.16 -5.53 19.29
N ASP A 128 19.10 -5.22 20.58
CA ASP A 128 20.01 -5.78 21.60
C ASP A 128 21.50 -5.65 21.21
N GLY A 129 21.89 -4.55 20.58
CA GLY A 129 23.26 -4.29 20.09
C GLY A 129 23.71 -5.17 18.94
N LYS A 130 22.79 -5.83 18.24
CA LYS A 130 23.07 -6.70 17.09
C LYS A 130 22.21 -6.34 15.90
N LEU A 131 22.83 -6.37 14.73
CA LEU A 131 22.09 -6.23 13.46
C LEU A 131 21.38 -7.54 13.14
N VAL A 132 20.07 -7.49 13.09
CA VAL A 132 19.19 -8.63 12.76
C VAL A 132 18.39 -8.35 11.49
N HIS A 133 18.11 -9.39 10.71
CA HIS A 133 17.22 -9.31 9.57
C HIS A 133 15.84 -9.80 9.99
N LEU A 134 14.83 -8.99 9.73
CA LEU A 134 13.45 -9.35 10.02
C LEU A 134 12.50 -8.82 8.93
N PRO A 135 11.31 -9.42 8.78
CA PRO A 135 10.31 -8.91 7.86
C PRO A 135 9.96 -7.45 8.20
N SER A 136 9.89 -6.57 7.18
CA SER A 136 9.57 -5.15 7.39
C SER A 136 8.23 -4.94 8.11
N ALA A 137 7.31 -5.91 8.01
CA ALA A 137 6.04 -5.90 8.74
C ALA A 137 6.21 -6.01 10.28
N GLU A 138 7.37 -6.45 10.78
CA GLU A 138 7.68 -6.57 12.21
C GLU A 138 8.42 -5.34 12.78
N LEU A 139 8.61 -4.31 11.94
CA LEU A 139 9.15 -3.04 12.39
C LEU A 139 8.19 -2.33 13.34
N VAL A 140 8.75 -1.69 14.35
CA VAL A 140 7.99 -0.92 15.34
C VAL A 140 8.56 0.48 15.50
N PRO A 141 7.75 1.46 15.93
CA PRO A 141 8.28 2.79 16.26
C PRO A 141 9.42 2.71 17.26
N GLY A 142 10.55 3.35 16.92
CA GLY A 142 11.78 3.31 17.70
C GLY A 142 12.80 2.25 17.26
N ASP A 143 12.51 1.43 16.26
CA ASP A 143 13.54 0.59 15.63
C ASP A 143 14.59 1.45 14.93
N VAL A 144 15.86 1.10 15.11
CA VAL A 144 16.98 1.68 14.36
C VAL A 144 17.26 0.76 13.17
N ILE A 145 17.06 1.27 11.96
CA ILE A 145 17.23 0.50 10.72
C ILE A 145 18.47 0.93 9.96
N MET A 146 19.11 0.00 9.27
CA MET A 146 20.22 0.25 8.37
C MET A 146 19.75 0.07 6.92
N LEU A 147 19.94 1.10 6.09
CA LEU A 147 19.61 1.08 4.67
C LEU A 147 20.88 1.06 3.83
N GLU A 148 20.91 0.21 2.82
CA GLU A 148 21.98 0.13 1.83
C GLU A 148 21.45 0.50 0.44
N ALA A 149 22.37 0.74 -0.48
CA ALA A 149 22.01 1.05 -1.86
C ALA A 149 21.24 -0.10 -2.52
N GLY A 150 20.04 0.19 -3.00
CA GLY A 150 19.11 -0.80 -3.57
C GLY A 150 18.02 -1.26 -2.62
N ASP A 151 18.10 -0.94 -1.33
CA ASP A 151 17.02 -1.22 -0.38
C ASP A 151 15.84 -0.27 -0.59
N SER A 152 14.62 -0.75 -0.42
CA SER A 152 13.45 0.10 -0.30
C SER A 152 13.30 0.61 1.12
N VAL A 153 12.75 1.81 1.29
CA VAL A 153 12.45 2.39 2.61
C VAL A 153 11.28 1.60 3.23
N PRO A 154 11.51 0.90 4.36
CA PRO A 154 10.53 -0.05 4.87
C PRO A 154 9.47 0.57 5.81
N ALA A 155 9.67 1.81 6.22
CA ALA A 155 8.80 2.58 7.11
C ALA A 155 9.16 4.05 7.04
N ASP A 156 8.29 4.93 7.54
CA ASP A 156 8.64 6.32 7.75
C ASP A 156 9.71 6.44 8.83
N CYS A 157 10.85 7.03 8.49
CA CYS A 157 12.00 7.10 9.40
C CYS A 157 12.72 8.44 9.38
N ARG A 158 13.30 8.78 10.53
CA ARG A 158 14.19 9.91 10.74
C ARG A 158 15.63 9.48 10.50
N VAL A 159 16.32 10.18 9.63
CA VAL A 159 17.73 9.90 9.34
C VAL A 159 18.58 10.28 10.55
N LEU A 160 19.28 9.32 11.13
CA LEU A 160 20.21 9.52 12.23
C LEU A 160 21.61 9.85 11.70
N GLU A 161 22.08 9.06 10.74
CA GLU A 161 23.37 9.23 10.08
C GLU A 161 23.22 8.99 8.59
N SER A 162 23.96 9.68 7.76
CA SER A 162 23.96 9.54 6.30
C SER A 162 25.35 9.74 5.72
N ALA A 163 25.86 8.72 5.04
CA ALA A 163 27.09 8.78 4.24
C ALA A 163 26.73 8.93 2.75
N THR A 164 26.23 10.10 2.33
CA THR A 164 25.82 10.37 0.92
C THR A 164 24.58 9.59 0.44
N MET A 165 23.65 9.28 1.33
CA MET A 165 22.41 8.59 0.99
C MET A 165 21.54 9.44 0.05
N LYS A 166 21.03 8.81 -1.00
CA LYS A 166 20.05 9.40 -1.92
C LYS A 166 18.86 8.46 -2.04
N ILE A 167 17.66 9.03 -1.99
CA ILE A 167 16.40 8.29 -2.10
C ILE A 167 15.63 8.79 -3.31
N GLU A 168 15.09 7.86 -4.08
CA GLU A 168 14.16 8.14 -5.15
C GLU A 168 12.76 8.30 -4.56
N GLU A 169 12.22 9.51 -4.62
CA GLU A 169 10.92 9.88 -4.05
C GLU A 169 9.88 10.23 -5.13
N ALA A 170 10.06 9.71 -6.34
CA ALA A 170 9.18 10.00 -7.48
C ALA A 170 7.71 9.65 -7.20
N ALA A 171 7.44 8.62 -6.42
CA ALA A 171 6.08 8.22 -6.03
C ALA A 171 5.40 9.26 -5.12
N LEU A 172 6.17 10.03 -4.35
CA LEU A 172 5.66 11.01 -3.39
C LEU A 172 5.64 12.44 -3.94
N THR A 173 6.70 12.81 -4.68
CA THR A 173 6.92 14.18 -5.15
C THR A 173 6.63 14.36 -6.64
N GLY A 174 6.62 13.27 -7.41
CA GLY A 174 6.57 13.28 -8.87
C GLY A 174 7.91 13.59 -9.54
N GLU A 175 8.97 13.86 -8.78
CA GLU A 175 10.31 14.16 -9.30
C GLU A 175 11.16 12.91 -9.42
N SER A 176 11.70 12.64 -10.61
CA SER A 176 12.52 11.46 -10.88
C SER A 176 13.99 11.58 -10.46
N VAL A 177 14.39 12.72 -9.90
CA VAL A 177 15.75 12.95 -9.44
C VAL A 177 15.90 12.51 -7.99
N PRO A 178 16.84 11.58 -7.67
CA PRO A 178 17.06 11.16 -6.29
C PRO A 178 17.44 12.32 -5.37
N VAL A 179 16.78 12.41 -4.22
CA VAL A 179 16.95 13.44 -3.21
C VAL A 179 18.02 13.01 -2.21
N GLU A 180 19.01 13.88 -1.98
CA GLU A 180 20.04 13.63 -0.97
C GLU A 180 19.46 13.82 0.43
N LYS A 181 19.72 12.85 1.33
CA LYS A 181 19.23 12.83 2.71
C LYS A 181 20.38 13.08 3.69
N HIS A 182 20.07 13.80 4.77
CA HIS A 182 21.04 14.17 5.80
C HIS A 182 20.40 14.17 7.20
N ALA A 183 21.22 14.05 8.25
CA ALA A 183 20.75 14.02 9.62
C ALA A 183 20.44 15.41 10.23
N ASN A 184 20.77 16.50 9.53
CA ASN A 184 20.63 17.86 10.04
C ASN A 184 19.16 18.20 10.35
N VAL A 185 18.96 19.04 11.37
CA VAL A 185 17.64 19.62 11.68
C VAL A 185 17.21 20.54 10.55
N ILE A 186 15.93 20.53 10.22
CA ILE A 186 15.33 21.41 9.22
C ILE A 186 14.76 22.61 9.96
N GLU A 187 15.18 23.80 9.53
CA GLU A 187 14.67 25.07 10.07
C GLU A 187 13.40 25.47 9.30
N LEU A 188 12.37 25.89 10.02
CA LEU A 188 11.16 26.45 9.39
C LEU A 188 11.48 27.80 8.75
N ALA A 189 11.04 27.98 7.52
CA ALA A 189 11.10 29.27 6.88
C ALA A 189 10.19 30.28 7.63
N ALA A 190 10.61 31.54 7.69
CA ALA A 190 9.85 32.57 8.39
C ALA A 190 8.43 32.72 7.83
N GLY A 191 7.43 32.48 8.70
CA GLY A 191 6.02 32.58 8.35
C GLY A 191 5.37 31.30 7.85
N THR A 192 6.07 30.16 7.94
CA THR A 192 5.51 28.84 7.63
C THR A 192 5.41 27.98 8.90
N ASP A 193 4.29 27.25 9.03
CA ASP A 193 4.06 26.36 10.17
C ASP A 193 4.48 24.91 9.88
N ASP A 194 4.86 24.61 8.64
CA ASP A 194 5.20 23.26 8.18
C ASP A 194 6.18 23.26 7.01
N VAL A 195 6.84 22.12 6.78
CA VAL A 195 7.74 21.85 5.65
C VAL A 195 7.05 20.87 4.70
N PRO A 196 6.96 21.18 3.39
CA PRO A 196 6.44 20.24 2.40
C PRO A 196 7.16 18.89 2.45
N LEU A 197 6.46 17.79 2.14
CA LEU A 197 6.99 16.44 2.28
C LEU A 197 8.31 16.23 1.53
N GLY A 198 8.41 16.73 0.29
CA GLY A 198 9.60 16.61 -0.55
C GLY A 198 10.82 17.41 -0.06
N ASP A 199 10.60 18.41 0.81
CA ASP A 199 11.67 19.23 1.38
C ASP A 199 12.20 18.68 2.71
N ARG A 200 11.58 17.61 3.26
CA ARG A 200 12.01 16.98 4.51
C ARG A 200 13.20 16.05 4.26
N LYS A 201 14.36 16.66 3.98
CA LYS A 201 15.60 15.95 3.63
C LYS A 201 16.21 15.09 4.74
N ASN A 202 15.67 15.17 5.94
CA ASN A 202 16.08 14.35 7.09
C ASN A 202 15.08 13.25 7.44
N MET A 203 14.07 13.05 6.60
CA MET A 203 13.08 11.97 6.70
C MET A 203 13.13 11.10 5.44
N CYS A 204 12.78 9.83 5.62
CA CYS A 204 12.53 8.88 4.54
C CYS A 204 11.12 8.33 4.73
N TYR A 205 10.40 8.12 3.65
CA TYR A 205 9.00 7.71 3.66
C TYR A 205 8.82 6.38 2.90
N MET A 206 7.89 5.56 3.40
CA MET A 206 7.51 4.30 2.81
C MET A 206 6.54 4.48 1.62
#